data_2769ca1c7cceb47363ea236f86ffb017
#
_entry.id   2769ca1c7cceb47363ea236f86ffb017
#
_cell.length_a   1.000
_cell.length_b   1.000
_cell.length_c   1.000
_cell.angle_alpha   90.00
_cell.angle_beta   90.00
_cell.angle_gamma   90.00
#
_symmetry.space_group_name_H-M   'P 1'
#
loop_
_entity.id
_entity.type
_entity.pdbx_description
1 polymer ?
#
loop_
_entity_poly.entity_id
_entity_poly.type
_entity_poly.pdbx_seq_one_letter_code
_entity_poly.pdbx_strand_id
1 'polypeptide(L)'
;PAVSEAFALNKWQIIEQKAATAMKLCCLITVPASVGMWVLAEPISLLLYGTAKAGVAIMHSAPAICLLGLQQVTTGMLQGMGHTNLPMLNMLIGIVAKLVAVCQLTNAEYGIAGAAWATNINFGVTALLNIIALYKFSIRFSWLSIAKIIAAAAVMGAVAVEAHVLLGGASPALATIAAMLAAGISYIVLLPLFGVLNRQELRQLPVVKRFLK
;
A
#
# COMPACT_ATOMS: atom_id res chain seq x y z
N PRO A 1 -6.59 15.72 11.50
CA PRO A 1 -6.87 17.14 11.73
C PRO A 1 -7.60 17.81 10.55
N ALA A 2 -7.07 17.70 9.31
CA ALA A 2 -7.60 18.42 8.14
C ALA A 2 -9.02 18.00 7.72
N VAL A 3 -9.42 16.74 7.93
CA VAL A 3 -10.78 16.25 7.67
C VAL A 3 -11.72 16.72 8.78
N SER A 4 -11.29 16.66 10.03
CA SER A 4 -12.10 17.11 11.19
C SER A 4 -12.40 18.61 11.13
N GLU A 5 -11.43 19.42 10.71
CA GLU A 5 -11.61 20.86 10.54
C GLU A 5 -12.61 21.17 9.40
N ALA A 6 -12.50 20.49 8.25
CA ALA A 6 -13.43 20.65 7.15
C ALA A 6 -14.85 20.14 7.51
N PHE A 7 -14.94 19.10 8.34
CA PHE A 7 -16.20 18.58 8.83
C PHE A 7 -16.90 19.56 9.78
N ALA A 8 -16.16 20.15 10.73
CA ALA A 8 -16.69 21.19 11.62
C ALA A 8 -17.24 22.42 10.88
N LEU A 9 -16.66 22.73 9.70
CA LEU A 9 -17.10 23.84 8.83
C LEU A 9 -18.19 23.44 7.83
N ASN A 10 -18.68 22.19 7.89
CA ASN A 10 -19.72 21.63 6.99
C ASN A 10 -19.37 21.74 5.47
N LYS A 11 -18.06 21.67 5.13
CA LYS A 11 -17.55 21.82 3.77
C LYS A 11 -17.30 20.48 3.09
N TRP A 12 -18.37 19.80 2.68
CA TRP A 12 -18.32 18.43 2.12
C TRP A 12 -17.39 18.27 0.90
N GLN A 13 -17.36 19.24 0.00
CA GLN A 13 -16.47 19.20 -1.17
C GLN A 13 -14.99 19.18 -0.76
N ILE A 14 -14.63 19.91 0.30
CA ILE A 14 -13.26 19.94 0.81
C ILE A 14 -12.92 18.59 1.49
N ILE A 15 -13.88 17.97 2.19
CA ILE A 15 -13.71 16.65 2.79
C ILE A 15 -13.43 15.62 1.70
N GLU A 16 -14.25 15.59 0.65
CA GLU A 16 -14.08 14.65 -0.47
C GLU A 16 -12.72 14.83 -1.16
N GLN A 17 -12.32 16.06 -1.47
CA GLN A 17 -11.02 16.34 -2.08
C GLN A 17 -9.85 15.89 -1.20
N LYS A 18 -9.89 16.21 0.10
CA LYS A 18 -8.85 15.80 1.07
C LYS A 18 -8.80 14.28 1.23
N ALA A 19 -9.96 13.61 1.27
CA ALA A 19 -10.06 12.16 1.34
C ALA A 19 -9.48 11.49 0.08
N ALA A 20 -9.86 11.97 -1.11
CA ALA A 20 -9.34 11.46 -2.38
C ALA A 20 -7.81 11.65 -2.48
N THR A 21 -7.30 12.81 -2.05
CA THR A 21 -5.86 13.09 -2.02
C THR A 21 -5.14 12.17 -1.04
N ALA A 22 -5.66 11.99 0.18
CA ALA A 22 -5.05 11.11 1.18
C ALA A 22 -5.02 9.65 0.72
N MET A 23 -6.10 9.16 0.09
CA MET A 23 -6.17 7.82 -0.50
C MET A 23 -5.12 7.66 -1.61
N LYS A 24 -5.02 8.63 -2.52
CA LYS A 24 -4.04 8.65 -3.60
C LYS A 24 -2.60 8.63 -3.06
N LEU A 25 -2.28 9.47 -2.08
CA LEU A 25 -0.95 9.52 -1.47
C LEU A 25 -0.60 8.22 -0.73
N CYS A 26 -1.57 7.61 -0.06
CA CYS A 26 -1.40 6.30 0.55
C CYS A 26 -1.04 5.24 -0.49
N CYS A 27 -1.84 5.11 -1.55
CA CYS A 27 -1.58 4.17 -2.63
C CYS A 27 -0.24 4.43 -3.34
N LEU A 28 0.13 5.71 -3.51
CA LEU A 28 1.39 6.11 -4.14
C LEU A 28 2.63 5.54 -3.43
N ILE A 29 2.55 5.32 -2.13
CA ILE A 29 3.65 4.79 -1.32
C ILE A 29 3.48 3.28 -1.08
N THR A 30 2.27 2.84 -0.72
CA THR A 30 2.06 1.47 -0.26
C THR A 30 1.99 0.46 -1.40
N VAL A 31 1.48 0.85 -2.57
CA VAL A 31 1.39 -0.07 -3.73
C VAL A 31 2.78 -0.44 -4.25
N PRO A 32 3.70 0.50 -4.57
CA PRO A 32 5.05 0.11 -5.02
C PRO A 32 5.83 -0.62 -3.93
N ALA A 33 5.67 -0.26 -2.64
CA ALA A 33 6.31 -0.97 -1.54
C ALA A 33 5.83 -2.42 -1.47
N SER A 34 4.51 -2.66 -1.62
CA SER A 34 3.93 -4.00 -1.67
C SER A 34 4.45 -4.80 -2.86
N VAL A 35 4.45 -4.22 -4.06
CA VAL A 35 4.95 -4.89 -5.27
C VAL A 35 6.45 -5.19 -5.16
N GLY A 36 7.26 -4.22 -4.73
CA GLY A 36 8.70 -4.41 -4.55
C GLY A 36 9.03 -5.50 -3.54
N MET A 37 8.31 -5.53 -2.40
CA MET A 37 8.45 -6.58 -1.40
C MET A 37 8.01 -7.95 -1.92
N TRP A 38 6.98 -7.99 -2.77
CA TRP A 38 6.52 -9.24 -3.39
C TRP A 38 7.56 -9.82 -4.34
N VAL A 39 8.04 -9.01 -5.30
CA VAL A 39 8.92 -9.51 -6.37
C VAL A 39 10.35 -9.77 -5.91
N LEU A 40 10.83 -9.05 -4.90
CA LEU A 40 12.16 -9.19 -4.32
C LEU A 40 12.17 -9.92 -2.97
N ALA A 41 11.11 -10.67 -2.63
CA ALA A 41 10.96 -11.31 -1.33
C ALA A 41 12.12 -12.27 -0.99
N GLU A 42 12.51 -13.12 -1.92
CA GLU A 42 13.62 -14.07 -1.75
C GLU A 42 14.98 -13.36 -1.68
N PRO A 43 15.35 -12.47 -2.63
CA PRO A 43 16.56 -11.64 -2.51
C PRO A 43 16.66 -10.85 -1.20
N ILE A 44 15.55 -10.26 -0.75
CA ILE A 44 15.49 -9.52 0.52
C ILE A 44 15.71 -10.47 1.70
N SER A 45 15.11 -11.66 1.68
CA SER A 45 15.28 -12.67 2.71
C SER A 45 16.76 -13.12 2.81
N LEU A 46 17.40 -13.35 1.68
CA LEU A 46 18.83 -13.68 1.63
C LEU A 46 19.70 -12.54 2.17
N LEU A 47 19.38 -11.30 1.81
CA LEU A 47 20.12 -10.12 2.24
C LEU A 47 20.02 -9.90 3.76
N LEU A 48 18.84 -10.07 4.35
CA LEU A 48 18.58 -9.75 5.76
C LEU A 48 18.90 -10.91 6.72
N TYR A 49 18.58 -12.13 6.29
CA TYR A 49 18.62 -13.32 7.16
C TYR A 49 19.64 -14.37 6.71
N GLY A 50 20.30 -14.18 5.57
CA GLY A 50 21.24 -15.17 5.00
C GLY A 50 20.55 -16.46 4.53
N THR A 51 19.22 -16.49 4.44
CA THR A 51 18.45 -17.67 4.04
C THR A 51 17.24 -17.30 3.19
N ALA A 52 16.92 -18.11 2.18
CA ALA A 52 15.74 -17.92 1.35
C ALA A 52 14.42 -18.32 2.05
N LYS A 53 14.49 -19.06 3.16
CA LYS A 53 13.30 -19.64 3.82
C LYS A 53 12.27 -18.59 4.26
N ALA A 54 12.71 -17.41 4.70
CA ALA A 54 11.82 -16.33 5.09
C ALA A 54 11.18 -15.61 3.88
N GLY A 55 11.69 -15.81 2.66
CA GLY A 55 11.16 -15.21 1.44
C GLY A 55 9.71 -15.54 1.19
N VAL A 56 9.27 -16.77 1.47
CA VAL A 56 7.87 -17.19 1.34
C VAL A 56 6.96 -16.36 2.26
N ALA A 57 7.36 -16.17 3.53
CA ALA A 57 6.58 -15.37 4.47
C ALA A 57 6.53 -13.90 4.05
N ILE A 58 7.65 -13.33 3.59
CA ILE A 58 7.75 -11.95 3.09
C ILE A 58 6.84 -11.77 1.87
N MET A 59 6.91 -12.66 0.89
CA MET A 59 6.12 -12.62 -0.32
C MET A 59 4.61 -12.62 -0.02
N HIS A 60 4.14 -13.55 0.79
CA HIS A 60 2.72 -13.65 1.12
C HIS A 60 2.23 -12.54 2.07
N SER A 61 3.13 -11.90 2.82
CA SER A 61 2.80 -10.74 3.65
C SER A 61 2.85 -9.40 2.89
N ALA A 62 3.46 -9.35 1.71
CA ALA A 62 3.64 -8.12 0.96
C ALA A 62 2.32 -7.37 0.66
N PRO A 63 1.19 -8.03 0.29
CA PRO A 63 -0.09 -7.35 0.09
C PRO A 63 -0.60 -6.63 1.33
N ALA A 64 -0.23 -7.10 2.54
CA ALA A 64 -0.62 -6.46 3.79
C ALA A 64 -0.17 -5.00 3.86
N ILE A 65 0.93 -4.63 3.23
CA ILE A 65 1.45 -3.24 3.22
C ILE A 65 0.41 -2.30 2.61
N CYS A 66 -0.11 -2.66 1.43
CA CYS A 66 -1.13 -1.87 0.75
C CYS A 66 -2.48 -1.89 1.51
N LEU A 67 -2.92 -3.08 1.93
CA LEU A 67 -4.19 -3.26 2.63
C LEU A 67 -4.21 -2.56 3.99
N LEU A 68 -3.12 -2.62 4.76
CA LEU A 68 -2.96 -1.88 6.00
C LEU A 68 -2.99 -0.37 5.77
N GLY A 69 -2.29 0.12 4.74
CA GLY A 69 -2.33 1.53 4.36
C GLY A 69 -3.75 2.00 4.05
N LEU A 70 -4.50 1.25 3.26
CA LEU A 70 -5.90 1.52 2.94
C LEU A 70 -6.77 1.52 4.20
N GLN A 71 -6.61 0.52 5.07
CA GLN A 71 -7.33 0.46 6.35
C GLN A 71 -7.03 1.69 7.20
N GLN A 72 -5.77 2.08 7.37
CA GLN A 72 -5.36 3.21 8.20
C GLN A 72 -5.95 4.53 7.71
N VAL A 73 -5.84 4.79 6.40
CA VAL A 73 -6.34 6.03 5.80
C VAL A 73 -7.86 6.11 5.90
N THR A 74 -8.58 5.02 5.59
CA THR A 74 -10.05 4.99 5.66
C THR A 74 -10.56 5.09 7.10
N THR A 75 -9.87 4.46 8.05
CA THR A 75 -10.14 4.61 9.48
C THR A 75 -9.98 6.06 9.92
N GLY A 76 -8.86 6.70 9.56
CA GLY A 76 -8.61 8.11 9.89
C GLY A 76 -9.64 9.07 9.29
N MET A 77 -10.15 8.78 8.08
CA MET A 77 -11.24 9.55 7.47
C MET A 77 -12.54 9.44 8.27
N LEU A 78 -12.98 8.22 8.60
CA LEU A 78 -14.20 7.99 9.39
C LEU A 78 -14.11 8.64 10.77
N GLN A 79 -12.98 8.50 11.45
CA GLN A 79 -12.74 9.15 12.74
C GLN A 79 -12.73 10.68 12.61
N GLY A 80 -12.11 11.21 11.55
CA GLY A 80 -12.10 12.65 11.28
C GLY A 80 -13.49 13.24 11.00
N MET A 81 -14.44 12.43 10.55
CA MET A 81 -15.86 12.79 10.39
C MET A 81 -16.70 12.52 11.67
N GLY A 82 -16.07 12.21 12.80
CA GLY A 82 -16.76 11.94 14.06
C GLY A 82 -17.33 10.52 14.21
N HIS A 83 -17.18 9.66 13.19
CA HIS A 83 -17.68 8.28 13.22
C HIS A 83 -16.62 7.31 13.75
N THR A 84 -16.25 7.41 15.03
CA THR A 84 -15.19 6.60 15.65
C THR A 84 -15.60 5.14 15.86
N ASN A 85 -16.89 4.86 16.07
CA ASN A 85 -17.40 3.51 16.34
C ASN A 85 -17.42 2.62 15.09
N LEU A 86 -17.64 3.21 13.91
CA LEU A 86 -17.72 2.44 12.65
C LEU A 86 -16.41 1.71 12.32
N PRO A 87 -15.24 2.37 12.26
CA PRO A 87 -14.00 1.66 11.96
C PRO A 87 -13.60 0.67 13.07
N MET A 88 -13.99 0.93 14.32
CA MET A 88 -13.78 -0.02 15.41
C MET A 88 -14.58 -1.32 15.19
N LEU A 89 -15.86 -1.23 14.84
CA LEU A 89 -16.70 -2.38 14.51
C LEU A 89 -16.17 -3.12 13.27
N ASN A 90 -15.79 -2.39 12.23
CA ASN A 90 -15.23 -2.97 11.01
C ASN A 90 -13.92 -3.72 11.29
N MET A 91 -13.08 -3.20 12.19
CA MET A 91 -11.85 -3.86 12.63
C MET A 91 -12.15 -5.15 13.41
N LEU A 92 -13.16 -5.17 14.27
CA LEU A 92 -13.60 -6.38 14.98
C LEU A 92 -14.06 -7.46 13.99
N ILE A 93 -14.83 -7.08 12.96
CA ILE A 93 -15.23 -8.00 11.88
C ILE A 93 -14.00 -8.54 11.15
N GLY A 94 -13.03 -7.68 10.85
CA GLY A 94 -11.75 -8.08 10.25
C GLY A 94 -10.98 -9.08 11.11
N ILE A 95 -10.93 -8.87 12.43
CA ILE A 95 -10.30 -9.81 13.37
C ILE A 95 -11.01 -11.17 13.37
N VAL A 96 -12.34 -11.19 13.39
CA VAL A 96 -13.12 -12.44 13.29
C VAL A 96 -12.81 -13.15 11.97
N ALA A 97 -12.81 -12.43 10.85
CA ALA A 97 -12.45 -12.99 9.55
C ALA A 97 -11.02 -13.57 9.55
N LYS A 98 -10.06 -12.90 10.19
CA LYS A 98 -8.70 -13.40 10.37
C LYS A 98 -8.67 -14.70 11.17
N LEU A 99 -9.41 -14.78 12.29
CA LEU A 99 -9.44 -15.99 13.11
C LEU A 99 -9.98 -17.19 12.32
N VAL A 100 -11.07 -16.99 11.58
CA VAL A 100 -11.62 -18.03 10.70
C VAL A 100 -10.60 -18.44 9.63
N ALA A 101 -9.95 -17.45 9.00
CA ALA A 101 -8.94 -17.70 7.98
C ALA A 101 -7.71 -18.44 8.55
N VAL A 102 -7.24 -18.08 9.76
CA VAL A 102 -6.16 -18.80 10.42
C VAL A 102 -6.53 -20.28 10.62
N CYS A 103 -7.72 -20.56 11.13
CA CYS A 103 -8.17 -21.95 11.35
C CYS A 103 -8.24 -22.77 10.04
N GLN A 104 -8.55 -22.12 8.92
CA GLN A 104 -8.68 -22.78 7.62
C GLN A 104 -7.37 -22.86 6.84
N LEU A 105 -6.53 -21.83 6.90
CA LEU A 105 -5.34 -21.68 6.07
C LEU A 105 -4.04 -22.10 6.77
N THR A 106 -4.02 -22.29 8.10
CA THR A 106 -2.81 -22.71 8.83
C THR A 106 -2.74 -24.25 8.95
N ASN A 107 -3.12 -24.96 7.92
CA ASN A 107 -2.94 -26.40 7.83
C ASN A 107 -1.48 -26.72 7.47
N ALA A 108 -1.10 -28.01 7.59
CA ALA A 108 0.25 -28.49 7.27
C ALA A 108 0.71 -28.13 5.84
N GLU A 109 -0.24 -27.89 4.93
CA GLU A 109 -0.01 -27.58 3.53
C GLU A 109 0.39 -26.10 3.29
N TYR A 110 -0.23 -25.14 4.01
CA TYR A 110 0.03 -23.71 3.80
C TYR A 110 0.97 -23.07 4.83
N GLY A 111 1.07 -23.65 6.03
CA GLY A 111 2.02 -23.25 7.06
C GLY A 111 2.04 -21.72 7.33
N ILE A 112 3.25 -21.14 7.24
CA ILE A 112 3.48 -19.68 7.45
C ILE A 112 2.77 -18.82 6.42
N ALA A 113 2.64 -19.27 5.18
CA ALA A 113 1.92 -18.54 4.13
C ALA A 113 0.43 -18.37 4.49
N GLY A 114 -0.20 -19.36 5.11
CA GLY A 114 -1.59 -19.28 5.56
C GLY A 114 -1.80 -18.18 6.62
N ALA A 115 -0.88 -18.03 7.57
CA ALA A 115 -0.93 -16.97 8.57
C ALA A 115 -0.76 -15.58 7.94
N ALA A 116 0.10 -15.45 6.93
CA ALA A 116 0.26 -14.21 6.16
C ALA A 116 -1.02 -13.84 5.42
N TRP A 117 -1.66 -14.79 4.72
CA TRP A 117 -2.94 -14.58 4.04
C TRP A 117 -4.06 -14.24 5.01
N ALA A 118 -4.15 -14.86 6.17
CA ALA A 118 -5.13 -14.48 7.19
C ALA A 118 -4.97 -13.02 7.65
N THR A 119 -3.74 -12.53 7.70
CA THR A 119 -3.47 -11.12 8.01
C THR A 119 -3.90 -10.19 6.88
N ASN A 120 -3.67 -10.57 5.61
CA ASN A 120 -4.18 -9.85 4.45
C ASN A 120 -5.71 -9.77 4.46
N ILE A 121 -6.39 -10.87 4.81
CA ILE A 121 -7.85 -10.91 4.93
C ILE A 121 -8.34 -9.92 5.99
N ASN A 122 -7.72 -9.87 7.16
CA ASN A 122 -8.08 -8.90 8.20
C ASN A 122 -8.05 -7.46 7.67
N PHE A 123 -6.91 -7.05 7.12
CA PHE A 123 -6.74 -5.69 6.63
C PHE A 123 -7.64 -5.40 5.43
N GLY A 124 -7.79 -6.37 4.52
CA GLY A 124 -8.65 -6.26 3.35
C GLY A 124 -10.12 -6.10 3.70
N VAL A 125 -10.64 -6.95 4.59
CA VAL A 125 -12.04 -6.88 5.06
C VAL A 125 -12.31 -5.55 5.77
N THR A 126 -11.42 -5.15 6.68
CA THR A 126 -11.58 -3.88 7.41
C THR A 126 -11.55 -2.69 6.45
N ALA A 127 -10.58 -2.64 5.53
CA ALA A 127 -10.47 -1.57 4.54
C ALA A 127 -11.72 -1.52 3.63
N LEU A 128 -12.20 -2.66 3.17
CA LEU A 128 -13.38 -2.77 2.32
C LEU A 128 -14.63 -2.23 3.05
N LEU A 129 -14.86 -2.65 4.29
CA LEU A 129 -15.99 -2.18 5.08
C LEU A 129 -15.91 -0.67 5.35
N ASN A 130 -14.71 -0.15 5.63
CA ASN A 130 -14.49 1.29 5.79
C ASN A 130 -14.78 2.05 4.49
N ILE A 131 -14.34 1.55 3.33
CA ILE A 131 -14.61 2.14 2.01
C ILE A 131 -16.12 2.15 1.75
N ILE A 132 -16.83 1.05 2.01
CA ILE A 132 -18.28 0.98 1.87
C ILE A 132 -18.96 2.03 2.77
N ALA A 133 -18.51 2.18 4.02
CA ALA A 133 -19.03 3.20 4.91
C ALA A 133 -18.78 4.62 4.38
N LEU A 134 -17.58 4.91 3.85
CA LEU A 134 -17.25 6.21 3.25
C LEU A 134 -18.12 6.52 2.02
N TYR A 135 -18.43 5.52 1.19
CA TYR A 135 -19.36 5.68 0.08
C TYR A 135 -20.78 6.05 0.54
N LYS A 136 -21.27 5.49 1.66
CA LYS A 136 -22.55 5.90 2.26
C LYS A 136 -22.57 7.36 2.70
N PHE A 137 -21.40 7.91 3.06
CA PHE A 137 -21.21 9.34 3.35
C PHE A 137 -20.87 10.18 2.11
N SER A 138 -21.13 9.66 0.91
CA SER A 138 -20.90 10.35 -0.38
C SER A 138 -19.43 10.70 -0.66
N ILE A 139 -18.48 10.08 0.03
CA ILE A 139 -17.05 10.23 -0.28
C ILE A 139 -16.69 9.33 -1.45
N ARG A 140 -16.24 9.92 -2.55
CA ARG A 140 -15.83 9.19 -3.75
C ARG A 140 -14.32 9.25 -3.96
N PHE A 141 -13.76 8.17 -4.49
CA PHE A 141 -12.34 8.05 -4.80
C PHE A 141 -12.09 8.01 -6.29
N SER A 142 -10.96 8.55 -6.73
CA SER A 142 -10.52 8.47 -8.13
C SER A 142 -9.87 7.11 -8.42
N TRP A 143 -10.68 6.11 -8.73
CA TRP A 143 -10.19 4.77 -9.06
C TRP A 143 -9.25 4.74 -10.26
N LEU A 144 -9.44 5.67 -11.22
CA LEU A 144 -8.54 5.80 -12.36
C LEU A 144 -7.11 6.17 -11.93
N SER A 145 -6.97 7.06 -10.94
CA SER A 145 -5.65 7.41 -10.40
C SER A 145 -5.00 6.22 -9.68
N ILE A 146 -5.78 5.43 -8.95
CA ILE A 146 -5.29 4.22 -8.28
C ILE A 146 -4.86 3.17 -9.32
N ALA A 147 -5.66 2.95 -10.38
CA ALA A 147 -5.31 2.04 -11.46
C ALA A 147 -3.98 2.41 -12.16
N LYS A 148 -3.75 3.72 -12.39
CA LYS A 148 -2.48 4.21 -12.94
C LYS A 148 -1.30 3.96 -11.99
N ILE A 149 -1.49 4.11 -10.68
CA ILE A 149 -0.47 3.79 -9.68
C ILE A 149 -0.12 2.30 -9.72
N ILE A 150 -1.14 1.44 -9.78
CA ILE A 150 -0.95 -0.01 -9.87
C ILE A 150 -0.19 -0.38 -11.15
N ALA A 151 -0.56 0.21 -12.29
CA ALA A 151 0.14 -0.03 -13.55
C ALA A 151 1.62 0.40 -13.48
N ALA A 152 1.90 1.58 -12.92
CA ALA A 152 3.27 2.06 -12.74
C ALA A 152 4.07 1.14 -11.80
N ALA A 153 3.45 0.67 -10.72
CA ALA A 153 4.09 -0.25 -9.78
C ALA A 153 4.34 -1.64 -10.40
N ALA A 154 3.45 -2.12 -11.27
CA ALA A 154 3.66 -3.38 -11.99
C ALA A 154 4.88 -3.29 -12.93
N VAL A 155 5.02 -2.19 -13.69
CA VAL A 155 6.19 -1.95 -14.53
C VAL A 155 7.46 -1.84 -13.68
N MET A 156 7.40 -1.12 -12.55
CA MET A 156 8.49 -1.04 -11.58
C MET A 156 8.91 -2.44 -11.09
N GLY A 157 7.93 -3.30 -10.78
CA GLY A 157 8.19 -4.68 -10.34
C GLY A 157 8.91 -5.50 -11.42
N ALA A 158 8.51 -5.37 -12.69
CA ALA A 158 9.21 -6.01 -13.81
C ALA A 158 10.67 -5.52 -13.93
N VAL A 159 10.89 -4.19 -13.84
CA VAL A 159 12.25 -3.61 -13.83
C VAL A 159 13.08 -4.13 -12.66
N ALA A 160 12.48 -4.31 -11.48
CA ALA A 160 13.17 -4.86 -10.31
C ALA A 160 13.67 -6.28 -10.55
N VAL A 161 12.84 -7.14 -11.13
CA VAL A 161 13.18 -8.53 -11.46
C VAL A 161 14.30 -8.58 -12.52
N GLU A 162 14.13 -7.85 -13.61
CA GLU A 162 15.13 -7.79 -14.68
C GLU A 162 16.48 -7.27 -14.20
N ALA A 163 16.49 -6.19 -13.41
CA ALA A 163 17.70 -5.65 -12.83
C ALA A 163 18.38 -6.66 -11.91
N HIS A 164 17.63 -7.41 -11.11
CA HIS A 164 18.18 -8.44 -10.23
C HIS A 164 18.82 -9.59 -11.02
N VAL A 165 18.15 -10.05 -12.10
CA VAL A 165 18.66 -11.11 -12.99
C VAL A 165 19.93 -10.67 -13.72
N LEU A 166 19.93 -9.47 -14.29
CA LEU A 166 21.09 -8.94 -15.03
C LEU A 166 22.32 -8.74 -14.15
N LEU A 167 22.13 -8.40 -12.89
CA LEU A 167 23.20 -8.17 -11.91
C LEU A 167 23.53 -9.43 -11.11
N GLY A 168 22.91 -10.56 -11.39
CA GLY A 168 23.10 -11.83 -10.67
C GLY A 168 24.53 -12.40 -10.72
N GLY A 169 25.41 -11.91 -11.60
CA GLY A 169 26.84 -12.22 -11.61
C GLY A 169 27.66 -11.49 -10.54
N ALA A 170 27.10 -10.48 -9.89
CA ALA A 170 27.70 -9.78 -8.77
C ALA A 170 27.37 -10.49 -7.45
N SER A 171 27.84 -9.94 -6.31
CA SER A 171 27.40 -10.48 -5.03
C SER A 171 25.87 -10.34 -4.87
N PRO A 172 25.15 -11.36 -4.30
CA PRO A 172 23.71 -11.34 -4.17
C PRO A 172 23.17 -10.10 -3.44
N ALA A 173 23.94 -9.57 -2.47
CA ALA A 173 23.60 -8.37 -1.74
C ALA A 173 23.63 -7.12 -2.64
N LEU A 174 24.67 -6.96 -3.45
CA LEU A 174 24.78 -5.83 -4.37
C LEU A 174 23.72 -5.88 -5.46
N ALA A 175 23.43 -7.05 -6.01
CA ALA A 175 22.37 -7.24 -6.99
C ALA A 175 21.00 -6.84 -6.44
N THR A 176 20.68 -7.23 -5.19
CA THR A 176 19.42 -6.89 -4.53
C THR A 176 19.29 -5.39 -4.29
N ILE A 177 20.35 -4.74 -3.75
CA ILE A 177 20.33 -3.29 -3.49
C ILE A 177 20.22 -2.51 -4.81
N ALA A 178 20.97 -2.90 -5.84
CA ALA A 178 20.90 -2.26 -7.15
C ALA A 178 19.52 -2.42 -7.80
N ALA A 179 18.88 -3.60 -7.69
CA ALA A 179 17.53 -3.85 -8.16
C ALA A 179 16.50 -2.97 -7.44
N MET A 180 16.63 -2.80 -6.11
CA MET A 180 15.76 -1.89 -5.33
C MET A 180 15.92 -0.43 -5.78
N LEU A 181 17.15 0.03 -6.00
CA LEU A 181 17.43 1.39 -6.48
C LEU A 181 16.88 1.60 -7.89
N ALA A 182 17.13 0.66 -8.81
CA ALA A 182 16.62 0.72 -10.18
C ALA A 182 15.08 0.74 -10.19
N ALA A 183 14.43 -0.09 -9.38
CA ALA A 183 12.99 -0.08 -9.19
C ALA A 183 12.47 1.28 -8.69
N GLY A 184 13.08 1.84 -7.65
CA GLY A 184 12.68 3.14 -7.10
C GLY A 184 12.83 4.28 -8.12
N ILE A 185 13.94 4.33 -8.85
CA ILE A 185 14.17 5.32 -9.89
C ILE A 185 13.15 5.16 -11.03
N SER A 186 12.93 3.94 -11.52
CA SER A 186 11.95 3.67 -12.57
C SER A 186 10.54 4.10 -12.15
N TYR A 187 10.13 3.83 -10.92
CA TYR A 187 8.84 4.24 -10.41
C TYR A 187 8.67 5.76 -10.41
N ILE A 188 9.67 6.50 -9.92
CA ILE A 188 9.65 7.97 -9.88
C ILE A 188 9.53 8.55 -11.30
N VAL A 189 10.19 7.95 -12.29
CA VAL A 189 10.11 8.35 -13.70
C VAL A 189 8.75 8.00 -14.32
N LEU A 190 8.16 6.87 -13.94
CA LEU A 190 6.87 6.41 -14.48
C LEU A 190 5.69 7.23 -13.95
N LEU A 191 5.75 7.77 -12.75
CA LEU A 191 4.65 8.55 -12.16
C LEU A 191 4.19 9.74 -13.03
N PRO A 192 5.08 10.61 -13.54
CA PRO A 192 4.68 11.67 -14.45
C PRO A 192 4.24 11.17 -15.83
N LEU A 193 4.83 10.08 -16.34
CA LEU A 193 4.46 9.46 -17.62
C LEU A 193 3.02 8.94 -17.61
N PHE A 194 2.59 8.33 -16.51
CA PHE A 194 1.20 7.88 -16.32
C PHE A 194 0.24 9.03 -15.94
N GLY A 195 0.76 10.27 -15.77
CA GLY A 195 -0.06 11.42 -15.38
C GLY A 195 -0.70 11.25 -14.00
N VAL A 196 -0.02 10.53 -13.11
CA VAL A 196 -0.47 10.31 -11.73
C VAL A 196 -0.29 11.58 -10.89
N LEU A 197 0.81 12.30 -11.13
CA LEU A 197 1.14 13.53 -10.40
C LEU A 197 0.80 14.76 -11.27
N ASN A 198 -0.10 15.59 -10.76
CA ASN A 198 -0.37 16.88 -11.35
C ASN A 198 0.75 17.86 -10.95
N ARG A 199 1.14 18.79 -11.84
CA ARG A 199 2.23 19.77 -11.58
C ARG A 199 2.01 20.57 -10.27
N GLN A 200 0.77 20.76 -9.86
CA GLN A 200 0.42 21.44 -8.61
C GLN A 200 0.67 20.53 -7.37
N GLU A 201 0.44 19.23 -7.48
CA GLU A 201 0.69 18.26 -6.41
C GLU A 201 2.19 18.03 -6.19
N LEU A 202 2.99 18.00 -7.27
CA LEU A 202 4.44 17.93 -7.19
C LEU A 202 5.03 19.11 -6.37
N ARG A 203 4.48 20.32 -6.51
CA ARG A 203 4.92 21.49 -5.73
C ARG A 203 4.54 21.43 -4.25
N GLN A 204 3.59 20.58 -3.87
CA GLN A 204 3.14 20.43 -2.47
C GLN A 204 3.92 19.35 -1.71
N LEU A 205 4.65 18.49 -2.39
CA LEU A 205 5.49 17.49 -1.75
C LEU A 205 6.64 18.18 -0.99
N PRO A 206 6.82 17.86 0.31
CA PRO A 206 7.83 18.53 1.15
C PRO A 206 9.26 18.35 0.62
N VAL A 207 9.52 17.28 -0.12
CA VAL A 207 10.81 17.00 -0.76
C VAL A 207 11.07 17.99 -1.90
N VAL A 208 10.08 18.29 -2.74
CA VAL A 208 10.24 19.20 -3.89
C VAL A 208 10.34 20.66 -3.45
N LYS A 209 9.68 21.04 -2.35
CA LYS A 209 9.84 22.38 -1.75
C LYS A 209 11.27 22.68 -1.29
N ARG A 210 12.05 21.65 -0.96
CA ARG A 210 13.44 21.80 -0.50
C ARG A 210 14.43 21.96 -1.65
N PHE A 211 14.09 21.49 -2.86
CA PHE A 211 14.93 21.58 -4.06
C PHE A 211 14.58 22.78 -4.96
N LEU A 212 13.44 23.44 -4.74
CA LEU A 212 13.02 24.63 -5.50
C LEU A 212 13.19 25.93 -4.71
N LYS A 213 13.91 25.91 -3.61
CA LYS A 213 14.47 27.05 -2.91
C LYS A 213 15.97 27.15 -3.22
#